data_d9cd2c7b8b33fea9bb5d286663e076b7
#
_entry.id   d9cd2c7b8b33fea9bb5d286663e076b7
#
_cell.length_a   1.000
_cell.length_b   1.000
_cell.length_c   1.000
_cell.angle_alpha   90.00
_cell.angle_beta   90.00
_cell.angle_gamma   90.00
#
_symmetry.space_group_name_H-M   'P 1'
#
loop_
_entity.id
_entity.type
_entity.pdbx_description
1 polymer ?
#
loop_
_entity_poly.entity_id
_entity_poly.type
_entity_poly.pdbx_seq_one_letter_code
_entity_poly.pdbx_strand_id
1 'polypeptide(L)'
;MEKTNASKQGVLHWLDENFEKMFLVTGLLSITLFITWQVIYRYIITQFIERAGAAVWTEELSRYIFIWISYLALSVAIKKRSSIRVDMLYDHLPPRLQQISWIVVEVLFFILTATIAYYGWGQIERLQEYPQHTTALRIPFLVPYLILPLGFGLMCLRLLQRIRGQMRVCGALDSLLGFALALGILSPWYLVDYIDPLPVLFGYFALLCVIGVPIAISLGLSTLATIICSQTLPIEYMAQVCFTSIDSFPIMAIPFFIAAGVFMGAGGLSHRLLSLADEIV
;
A
#
# COMPACT_ATOMS: atom_id res chain seq x y z
N MET A 1 -13.30 4.79 41.01
CA MET A 1 -13.72 4.87 39.59
C MET A 1 -12.60 5.33 38.65
N GLU A 2 -11.62 6.09 39.10
CA GLU A 2 -10.52 6.64 38.27
C GLU A 2 -9.49 5.61 37.78
N LYS A 3 -9.19 4.59 38.59
CA LYS A 3 -8.24 3.50 38.22
C LYS A 3 -8.75 2.58 37.09
N THR A 4 -10.06 2.46 36.92
CA THR A 4 -10.67 1.61 35.89
C THR A 4 -10.63 2.28 34.50
N ASN A 5 -10.66 3.62 34.45
CA ASN A 5 -10.56 4.37 33.19
C ASN A 5 -9.13 4.44 32.66
N ALA A 6 -8.13 4.57 33.52
CA ALA A 6 -6.71 4.54 33.14
C ALA A 6 -6.30 3.16 32.57
N SER A 7 -6.80 2.07 33.15
CA SER A 7 -6.58 0.69 32.65
C SER A 7 -7.22 0.46 31.30
N LYS A 8 -8.45 0.95 31.07
CA LYS A 8 -9.15 0.81 29.76
C LYS A 8 -8.50 1.65 28.65
N GLN A 9 -7.99 2.84 28.98
CA GLN A 9 -7.23 3.65 28.01
C GLN A 9 -5.90 2.99 27.64
N GLY A 10 -5.20 2.35 28.59
CA GLY A 10 -3.99 1.59 28.31
C GLY A 10 -4.22 0.36 27.43
N VAL A 11 -5.31 -0.38 27.68
CA VAL A 11 -5.66 -1.57 26.88
C VAL A 11 -6.12 -1.18 25.47
N LEU A 12 -6.93 -0.14 25.32
CA LEU A 12 -7.36 0.37 24.02
C LEU A 12 -6.18 0.91 23.19
N HIS A 13 -5.26 1.62 23.81
CA HIS A 13 -4.04 2.12 23.16
C HIS A 13 -3.11 0.96 22.77
N TRP A 14 -2.96 -0.04 23.64
CA TRP A 14 -2.18 -1.24 23.36
C TRP A 14 -2.80 -2.07 22.23
N LEU A 15 -4.13 -2.20 22.19
CA LEU A 15 -4.86 -2.86 21.11
C LEU A 15 -4.70 -2.10 19.79
N ASP A 16 -4.82 -0.77 19.79
CA ASP A 16 -4.64 0.04 18.57
C ASP A 16 -3.21 -0.03 18.01
N GLU A 17 -2.20 -0.20 18.87
CA GLU A 17 -0.81 -0.35 18.41
C GLU A 17 -0.44 -1.78 18.00
N ASN A 18 -0.97 -2.78 18.67
CA ASN A 18 -0.56 -4.16 18.48
C ASN A 18 -1.50 -4.96 17.58
N PHE A 19 -2.79 -4.59 17.48
CA PHE A 19 -3.76 -5.30 16.67
C PHE A 19 -3.32 -5.39 15.21
N GLU A 20 -2.87 -4.26 14.63
CA GLU A 20 -2.39 -4.23 13.25
C GLU A 20 -1.14 -5.11 13.07
N LYS A 21 -0.18 -5.05 14.01
CA LYS A 21 1.03 -5.87 13.97
C LYS A 21 0.69 -7.36 14.09
N MET A 22 -0.21 -7.70 15.02
CA MET A 22 -0.67 -9.09 15.20
C MET A 22 -1.34 -9.60 13.94
N PHE A 23 -2.20 -8.80 13.31
CA PHE A 23 -2.87 -9.18 12.06
C PHE A 23 -1.86 -9.42 10.93
N LEU A 24 -0.87 -8.53 10.77
CA LEU A 24 0.18 -8.67 9.76
C LEU A 24 1.02 -9.93 9.99
N VAL A 25 1.47 -10.17 11.23
CA VAL A 25 2.27 -11.35 11.58
C VAL A 25 1.46 -12.64 11.38
N THR A 26 0.23 -12.68 11.87
CA THR A 26 -0.65 -13.84 11.71
C THR A 26 -0.94 -14.12 10.24
N GLY A 27 -1.19 -13.08 9.44
CA GLY A 27 -1.41 -13.20 8.00
C GLY A 27 -0.17 -13.78 7.30
N LEU A 28 1.02 -13.28 7.61
CA LEU A 28 2.27 -13.76 7.02
C LEU A 28 2.58 -15.21 7.40
N LEU A 29 2.35 -15.58 8.67
CA LEU A 29 2.47 -16.96 9.13
C LEU A 29 1.46 -17.89 8.43
N SER A 30 0.22 -17.44 8.27
CA SER A 30 -0.82 -18.21 7.57
C SER A 30 -0.44 -18.48 6.12
N ILE A 31 0.05 -17.45 5.40
CA ILE A 31 0.52 -17.62 4.02
C ILE A 31 1.69 -18.63 3.98
N THR A 32 2.65 -18.50 4.91
CA THR A 32 3.80 -19.42 4.98
C THR A 32 3.33 -20.86 5.16
N LEU A 33 2.37 -21.09 6.04
CA LEU A 33 1.80 -22.41 6.26
C LEU A 33 1.08 -22.97 5.02
N PHE A 34 0.26 -22.16 4.36
CA PHE A 34 -0.48 -22.58 3.16
C PHE A 34 0.46 -22.87 1.99
N ILE A 35 1.47 -22.06 1.76
CA ILE A 35 2.45 -22.30 0.69
C ILE A 35 3.32 -23.52 1.02
N THR A 36 3.76 -23.70 2.27
CA THR A 36 4.50 -24.88 2.69
C THR A 36 3.66 -26.14 2.50
N TRP A 37 2.38 -26.10 2.91
CA TRP A 37 1.44 -27.19 2.66
C TRP A 37 1.30 -27.52 1.18
N GLN A 38 1.17 -26.49 0.33
CA GLN A 38 1.07 -26.67 -1.12
C GLN A 38 2.31 -27.34 -1.70
N VAL A 39 3.50 -26.94 -1.26
CA VAL A 39 4.77 -27.56 -1.69
C VAL A 39 4.82 -29.03 -1.30
N ILE A 40 4.50 -29.35 -0.04
CA ILE A 40 4.44 -30.74 0.46
C ILE A 40 3.42 -31.53 -0.35
N TYR A 41 2.24 -30.99 -0.53
CA TYR A 41 1.16 -31.63 -1.28
C TYR A 41 1.58 -31.92 -2.73
N ARG A 42 2.15 -30.93 -3.42
CA ARG A 42 2.55 -31.03 -4.82
C ARG A 42 3.72 -31.97 -5.06
N TYR A 43 4.73 -31.96 -4.20
CA TYR A 43 5.95 -32.72 -4.43
C TYR A 43 5.98 -34.09 -3.73
N ILE A 44 5.20 -34.30 -2.69
CA ILE A 44 5.18 -35.54 -1.93
C ILE A 44 3.86 -36.30 -2.17
N ILE A 45 2.71 -35.68 -1.89
CA ILE A 45 1.42 -36.38 -1.88
C ILE A 45 1.02 -36.80 -3.30
N THR A 46 1.22 -35.93 -4.31
CA THR A 46 0.87 -36.25 -5.69
C THR A 46 1.70 -37.40 -6.27
N GLN A 47 2.88 -37.69 -5.73
CA GLN A 47 3.66 -38.87 -6.14
C GLN A 47 3.06 -40.20 -5.67
N PHE A 48 2.34 -40.18 -4.56
CA PHE A 48 1.72 -41.39 -3.99
C PHE A 48 0.25 -41.59 -4.40
N ILE A 49 -0.42 -40.51 -4.86
CA ILE A 49 -1.81 -40.52 -5.22
C ILE A 49 -1.99 -39.94 -6.64
N GLU A 50 -2.07 -40.82 -7.64
CA GLU A 50 -2.15 -40.45 -9.07
C GLU A 50 -3.34 -39.56 -9.47
N ARG A 51 -4.36 -39.43 -8.62
CA ARG A 51 -5.55 -38.59 -8.84
C ARG A 51 -5.62 -37.35 -7.96
N ALA A 52 -4.60 -37.08 -7.14
CA ALA A 52 -4.60 -35.86 -6.33
C ALA A 52 -4.30 -34.66 -7.21
N GLY A 53 -5.34 -33.88 -7.56
CA GLY A 53 -5.17 -32.59 -8.22
C GLY A 53 -4.35 -31.62 -7.36
N ALA A 54 -3.59 -30.72 -7.98
CA ALA A 54 -2.84 -29.71 -7.24
C ALA A 54 -3.77 -28.89 -6.32
N ALA A 55 -3.30 -28.60 -5.09
CA ALA A 55 -4.05 -27.81 -4.11
C ALA A 55 -4.03 -26.29 -4.50
N VAL A 56 -4.58 -25.95 -5.67
CA VAL A 56 -4.56 -24.60 -6.24
C VAL A 56 -5.27 -23.58 -5.34
N TRP A 57 -6.24 -24.04 -4.55
CA TRP A 57 -6.97 -23.18 -3.63
C TRP A 57 -6.07 -22.53 -2.55
N THR A 58 -5.00 -23.19 -2.14
CA THR A 58 -4.07 -22.65 -1.13
C THR A 58 -3.28 -21.47 -1.67
N GLU A 59 -2.90 -21.53 -2.94
CA GLU A 59 -2.22 -20.42 -3.63
C GLU A 59 -3.14 -19.22 -3.78
N GLU A 60 -4.37 -19.44 -4.22
CA GLU A 60 -5.37 -18.39 -4.38
C GLU A 60 -5.70 -17.72 -3.03
N LEU A 61 -5.91 -18.51 -1.97
CA LEU A 61 -6.14 -18.00 -0.63
C LEU A 61 -4.94 -17.19 -0.10
N SER A 62 -3.73 -17.70 -0.34
CA SER A 62 -2.49 -16.99 0.07
C SER A 62 -2.36 -15.63 -0.60
N ARG A 63 -2.67 -15.51 -1.88
CA ARG A 63 -2.66 -14.22 -2.61
C ARG A 63 -3.67 -13.24 -2.03
N TYR A 64 -4.89 -13.69 -1.71
CA TYR A 64 -5.90 -12.80 -1.12
C TYR A 64 -5.53 -12.35 0.29
N ILE A 65 -5.01 -13.24 1.13
CA ILE A 65 -4.48 -12.85 2.45
C ILE A 65 -3.34 -11.85 2.26
N PHE A 66 -2.44 -12.07 1.28
CA PHE A 66 -1.34 -11.17 0.99
C PHE A 66 -1.82 -9.77 0.58
N ILE A 67 -2.84 -9.67 -0.27
CA ILE A 67 -3.43 -8.39 -0.67
C ILE A 67 -3.98 -7.66 0.56
N TRP A 68 -4.73 -8.37 1.43
CA TRP A 68 -5.29 -7.79 2.65
C TRP A 68 -4.20 -7.26 3.59
N ILE A 69 -3.18 -8.06 3.89
CA ILE A 69 -2.09 -7.63 4.78
C ILE A 69 -1.27 -6.50 4.17
N SER A 70 -1.09 -6.46 2.84
CA SER A 70 -0.34 -5.40 2.16
C SER A 70 -1.02 -4.04 2.30
N TYR A 71 -2.33 -3.95 2.07
CA TYR A 71 -3.07 -2.69 2.24
C TYR A 71 -3.18 -2.26 3.69
N LEU A 72 -3.33 -3.18 4.64
CA LEU A 72 -3.27 -2.86 6.06
C LEU A 72 -1.86 -2.40 6.49
N ALA A 73 -0.81 -3.03 5.95
CA ALA A 73 0.58 -2.62 6.20
C ALA A 73 0.86 -1.20 5.71
N LEU A 74 0.29 -0.77 4.57
CA LEU A 74 0.38 0.61 4.09
C LEU A 74 -0.22 1.60 5.09
N SER A 75 -1.36 1.27 5.70
CA SER A 75 -1.95 2.09 6.77
C SER A 75 -1.01 2.23 7.97
N VAL A 76 -0.35 1.14 8.37
CA VAL A 76 0.67 1.16 9.45
C VAL A 76 1.89 2.00 9.06
N ALA A 77 2.35 1.88 7.81
CA ALA A 77 3.49 2.65 7.29
C ALA A 77 3.23 4.16 7.34
N ILE A 78 2.00 4.59 7.02
CA ILE A 78 1.57 5.98 7.18
C ILE A 78 1.70 6.41 8.64
N LYS A 79 1.22 5.61 9.60
CA LYS A 79 1.33 5.90 11.05
C LYS A 79 2.79 6.11 11.47
N LYS A 80 3.72 5.30 10.95
CA LYS A 80 5.14 5.34 11.29
C LYS A 80 5.98 6.36 10.51
N ARG A 81 5.38 7.14 9.61
CA ARG A 81 6.09 8.07 8.70
C ARG A 81 7.19 7.39 7.85
N SER A 82 7.01 6.12 7.51
CA SER A 82 7.98 5.28 6.79
C SER A 82 7.81 5.38 5.27
N SER A 83 7.68 6.57 4.71
CA SER A 83 7.58 6.78 3.26
C SER A 83 8.95 7.09 2.68
N ILE A 84 9.33 6.41 1.59
CA ILE A 84 10.56 6.70 0.85
C ILE A 84 10.37 8.00 0.08
N ARG A 85 11.15 9.02 0.40
CA ARG A 85 11.15 10.35 -0.23
C ARG A 85 12.45 10.57 -0.99
N VAL A 86 12.42 11.48 -1.93
CA VAL A 86 13.63 12.04 -2.54
C VAL A 86 14.01 13.25 -1.71
N ASP A 87 14.85 13.06 -0.68
CA ASP A 87 15.21 14.12 0.28
C ASP A 87 16.18 15.16 -0.29
N MET A 88 16.69 14.94 -1.52
CA MET A 88 17.77 15.70 -2.12
C MET A 88 17.50 17.21 -2.21
N LEU A 89 16.25 17.62 -2.45
CA LEU A 89 15.86 19.04 -2.47
C LEU A 89 15.25 19.50 -1.15
N TYR A 90 14.62 18.59 -0.41
CA TYR A 90 13.93 18.91 0.83
C TYR A 90 14.89 19.46 1.90
N ASP A 91 16.08 18.88 2.03
CA ASP A 91 17.07 19.27 3.04
C ASP A 91 17.66 20.66 2.81
N HIS A 92 17.56 21.19 1.57
CA HIS A 92 18.04 22.53 1.20
C HIS A 92 16.98 23.63 1.38
N LEU A 93 15.74 23.27 1.71
CA LEU A 93 14.67 24.24 1.90
C LEU A 93 14.74 24.90 3.28
N PRO A 94 14.41 26.19 3.41
CA PRO A 94 14.28 26.85 4.69
C PRO A 94 13.17 26.18 5.53
N PRO A 95 13.28 26.21 6.89
CA PRO A 95 12.37 25.45 7.78
C PRO A 95 10.88 25.71 7.57
N ARG A 96 10.53 26.94 7.15
CA ARG A 96 9.15 27.32 6.87
C ARG A 96 8.62 26.64 5.61
N LEU A 97 9.42 26.58 4.54
CA LEU A 97 9.05 25.89 3.30
C LEU A 97 8.98 24.38 3.50
N GLN A 98 9.83 23.81 4.36
CA GLN A 98 9.74 22.40 4.74
C GLN A 98 8.39 22.07 5.39
N GLN A 99 7.90 22.93 6.30
CA GLN A 99 6.59 22.72 6.95
C GLN A 99 5.43 22.80 5.95
N ILE A 100 5.47 23.76 5.03
CA ILE A 100 4.45 23.92 3.99
C ILE A 100 4.46 22.72 3.05
N SER A 101 5.65 22.27 2.59
CA SER A 101 5.75 21.09 1.70
C SER A 101 5.22 19.81 2.37
N TRP A 102 5.39 19.66 3.69
CA TRP A 102 4.78 18.56 4.43
C TRP A 102 3.26 18.56 4.32
N ILE A 103 2.61 19.70 4.49
CA ILE A 103 1.16 19.82 4.38
C ILE A 103 0.72 19.52 2.94
N VAL A 104 1.44 20.04 1.93
CA VAL A 104 1.17 19.75 0.53
C VAL A 104 1.20 18.25 0.25
N VAL A 105 2.26 17.57 0.67
CA VAL A 105 2.41 16.12 0.48
C VAL A 105 1.29 15.34 1.15
N GLU A 106 0.94 15.67 2.40
CA GLU A 106 -0.13 14.97 3.13
C GLU A 106 -1.51 15.18 2.46
N VAL A 107 -1.79 16.39 1.97
CA VAL A 107 -3.04 16.71 1.26
C VAL A 107 -3.10 15.98 -0.08
N LEU A 108 -2.02 16.00 -0.85
CA LEU A 108 -1.94 15.26 -2.12
C LEU A 108 -2.12 13.75 -1.90
N PHE A 109 -1.49 13.21 -0.85
CA PHE A 109 -1.65 11.80 -0.50
C PHE A 109 -3.09 11.48 -0.09
N PHE A 110 -3.71 12.36 0.69
CA PHE A 110 -5.12 12.20 1.09
C PHE A 110 -6.04 12.20 -0.14
N ILE A 111 -5.84 13.09 -1.10
CA ILE A 111 -6.66 13.15 -2.31
C ILE A 111 -6.51 11.86 -3.12
N LEU A 112 -5.28 11.38 -3.33
CA LEU A 112 -5.03 10.12 -4.02
C LEU A 112 -5.74 8.95 -3.34
N THR A 113 -5.56 8.79 -2.02
CA THR A 113 -6.16 7.69 -1.26
C THR A 113 -7.68 7.77 -1.22
N ALA A 114 -8.25 8.98 -1.11
CA ALA A 114 -9.69 9.20 -1.14
C ALA A 114 -10.30 8.87 -2.51
N THR A 115 -9.61 9.24 -3.59
CA THR A 115 -10.03 8.90 -4.95
C THR A 115 -10.06 7.38 -5.15
N ILE A 116 -9.00 6.68 -4.75
CA ILE A 116 -8.96 5.22 -4.88
C ILE A 116 -10.00 4.54 -3.97
N ALA A 117 -10.25 5.05 -2.77
CA ALA A 117 -11.29 4.53 -1.89
C ALA A 117 -12.68 4.66 -2.49
N TYR A 118 -12.98 5.83 -3.08
CA TYR A 118 -14.26 6.12 -3.72
C TYR A 118 -14.51 5.22 -4.93
N TYR A 119 -13.56 5.12 -5.86
CA TYR A 119 -13.68 4.26 -7.03
C TYR A 119 -13.55 2.77 -6.67
N GLY A 120 -12.83 2.44 -5.61
CA GLY A 120 -12.82 1.10 -5.02
C GLY A 120 -14.20 0.66 -4.52
N TRP A 121 -14.99 1.59 -3.96
CA TRP A 121 -16.38 1.32 -3.62
C TRP A 121 -17.24 1.06 -4.87
N GLY A 122 -17.07 1.84 -5.92
CA GLY A 122 -17.75 1.61 -7.20
C GLY A 122 -17.44 0.23 -7.81
N GLN A 123 -16.23 -0.31 -7.59
CA GLN A 123 -15.92 -1.69 -7.99
C GLN A 123 -16.71 -2.73 -7.19
N ILE A 124 -16.98 -2.47 -5.90
CA ILE A 124 -17.83 -3.34 -5.08
C ILE A 124 -19.26 -3.37 -5.61
N GLU A 125 -19.81 -2.22 -5.97
CA GLU A 125 -21.17 -2.11 -6.56
C GLU A 125 -21.26 -2.88 -7.87
N ARG A 126 -20.27 -2.75 -8.77
CA ARG A 126 -20.20 -3.52 -10.01
C ARG A 126 -20.13 -5.03 -9.79
N LEU A 127 -19.36 -5.48 -8.78
CA LEU A 127 -19.27 -6.91 -8.45
C LEU A 127 -20.54 -7.45 -7.79
N GLN A 128 -21.38 -6.59 -7.22
CA GLN A 128 -22.72 -6.96 -6.75
C GLN A 128 -23.72 -7.10 -7.91
N GLU A 129 -23.65 -6.20 -8.90
CA GLU A 129 -24.50 -6.27 -10.09
C GLU A 129 -24.12 -7.44 -11.01
N TYR A 130 -22.82 -7.69 -11.14
CA TYR A 130 -22.26 -8.77 -11.98
C TYR A 130 -21.40 -9.72 -11.15
N PRO A 131 -22.02 -10.66 -10.40
CA PRO A 131 -21.31 -11.55 -9.51
C PRO A 131 -20.30 -12.42 -10.24
N GLN A 132 -19.03 -12.27 -9.89
CA GLN A 132 -17.93 -13.11 -10.38
C GLN A 132 -17.42 -13.95 -9.22
N HIS A 133 -17.00 -15.18 -9.54
CA HIS A 133 -16.43 -16.10 -8.55
C HIS A 133 -14.98 -16.39 -8.89
N THR A 134 -14.20 -16.61 -7.86
CA THR A 134 -12.79 -16.98 -7.97
C THR A 134 -12.64 -18.40 -8.52
N THR A 135 -11.51 -18.67 -9.17
CA THR A 135 -11.33 -19.88 -9.98
C THR A 135 -11.20 -21.16 -9.17
N ALA A 136 -10.46 -21.14 -8.06
CA ALA A 136 -10.19 -22.33 -7.26
C ALA A 136 -11.09 -22.41 -6.00
N LEU A 137 -11.22 -21.31 -5.27
CA LEU A 137 -12.02 -21.23 -4.04
C LEU A 137 -13.52 -21.07 -4.31
N ARG A 138 -13.90 -20.59 -5.51
CA ARG A 138 -15.28 -20.28 -5.89
C ARG A 138 -16.00 -19.32 -4.94
N ILE A 139 -15.25 -18.48 -4.22
CA ILE A 139 -15.80 -17.40 -3.41
C ILE A 139 -16.12 -16.19 -4.29
N PRO A 140 -17.09 -15.34 -3.93
CA PRO A 140 -17.35 -14.10 -4.66
C PRO A 140 -16.12 -13.18 -4.64
N PHE A 141 -15.74 -12.62 -5.81
CA PHE A 141 -14.64 -11.64 -5.90
C PHE A 141 -14.86 -10.40 -5.04
N LEU A 142 -16.08 -10.13 -4.66
CA LEU A 142 -16.44 -9.07 -3.72
C LEU A 142 -15.61 -9.17 -2.41
N VAL A 143 -15.38 -10.37 -1.88
CA VAL A 143 -14.67 -10.57 -0.61
C VAL A 143 -13.22 -10.08 -0.68
N PRO A 144 -12.36 -10.51 -1.62
CA PRO A 144 -11.00 -9.98 -1.73
C PRO A 144 -10.97 -8.49 -2.11
N TYR A 145 -11.91 -7.97 -2.92
CA TYR A 145 -11.95 -6.56 -3.31
C TYR A 145 -12.37 -5.60 -2.20
N LEU A 146 -13.07 -6.07 -1.15
CA LEU A 146 -13.45 -5.25 0.02
C LEU A 146 -12.25 -4.54 0.67
N ILE A 147 -11.05 -5.07 0.54
CA ILE A 147 -9.85 -4.44 1.11
C ILE A 147 -9.55 -3.06 0.49
N LEU A 148 -9.94 -2.80 -0.77
CA LEU A 148 -9.72 -1.51 -1.40
C LEU A 148 -10.38 -0.37 -0.63
N PRO A 149 -11.72 -0.32 -0.51
CA PRO A 149 -12.36 0.77 0.23
C PRO A 149 -12.00 0.74 1.72
N LEU A 150 -11.80 -0.43 2.34
CA LEU A 150 -11.41 -0.54 3.74
C LEU A 150 -9.97 -0.06 3.98
N GLY A 151 -9.00 -0.56 3.21
CA GLY A 151 -7.59 -0.22 3.35
C GLY A 151 -7.32 1.25 3.05
N PHE A 152 -7.81 1.75 1.91
CA PHE A 152 -7.67 3.16 1.56
C PHE A 152 -8.50 4.07 2.46
N GLY A 153 -9.66 3.64 2.95
CA GLY A 153 -10.44 4.35 3.95
C GLY A 153 -9.68 4.51 5.28
N LEU A 154 -9.03 3.45 5.76
CA LEU A 154 -8.16 3.53 6.94
C LEU A 154 -6.97 4.48 6.71
N MET A 155 -6.36 4.43 5.52
CA MET A 155 -5.29 5.39 5.16
C MET A 155 -5.79 6.83 5.20
N CYS A 156 -6.98 7.12 4.65
CA CYS A 156 -7.62 8.44 4.70
C CYS A 156 -7.82 8.91 6.14
N LEU A 157 -8.32 8.05 7.04
CA LEU A 157 -8.51 8.40 8.45
C LEU A 157 -7.18 8.75 9.12
N ARG A 158 -6.13 7.99 8.86
CA ARG A 158 -4.78 8.25 9.42
C ARG A 158 -4.16 9.53 8.87
N LEU A 159 -4.32 9.80 7.58
CA LEU A 159 -3.85 11.04 6.94
C LEU A 159 -4.60 12.26 7.52
N LEU A 160 -5.91 12.17 7.73
CA LEU A 160 -6.68 13.23 8.40
C LEU A 160 -6.17 13.49 9.82
N GLN A 161 -5.87 12.44 10.59
CA GLN A 161 -5.28 12.59 11.94
C GLN A 161 -3.93 13.31 11.89
N ARG A 162 -3.09 12.97 10.89
CA ARG A 162 -1.76 13.59 10.69
C ARG A 162 -1.89 15.04 10.26
N ILE A 163 -2.73 15.36 9.28
CA ILE A 163 -3.00 16.72 8.82
C ILE A 163 -3.48 17.59 9.98
N ARG A 164 -4.44 17.11 10.76
CA ARG A 164 -4.92 17.83 11.97
C ARG A 164 -3.82 18.05 13.00
N GLY A 165 -2.96 17.06 13.20
CA GLY A 165 -1.79 17.19 14.10
C GLY A 165 -0.82 18.26 13.60
N GLN A 166 -0.54 18.29 12.31
CA GLN A 166 0.39 19.25 11.70
C GLN A 166 -0.17 20.68 11.71
N MET A 167 -1.47 20.84 11.42
CA MET A 167 -2.14 22.15 11.46
C MET A 167 -2.11 22.80 12.86
N ARG A 168 -2.01 22.02 13.93
CA ARG A 168 -1.87 22.54 15.31
C ARG A 168 -0.46 23.07 15.61
N VAL A 169 0.52 22.58 14.87
CA VAL A 169 1.95 22.96 15.06
C VAL A 169 2.33 24.10 14.10
N CYS A 170 1.79 24.06 12.89
CA CYS A 170 1.99 25.11 11.87
C CYS A 170 0.99 26.24 12.10
N GLY A 171 1.40 27.47 11.82
CA GLY A 171 0.49 28.62 11.84
C GLY A 171 -0.67 28.47 10.83
N ALA A 172 -1.80 29.11 11.09
CA ALA A 172 -2.98 29.06 10.22
C ALA A 172 -2.67 29.52 8.77
N LEU A 173 -1.81 30.52 8.62
CA LEU A 173 -1.38 31.03 7.32
C LEU A 173 -0.58 30.00 6.52
N ASP A 174 0.36 29.30 7.16
CA ASP A 174 1.21 28.30 6.49
C ASP A 174 0.39 27.05 6.13
N SER A 175 -0.63 26.73 6.92
CA SER A 175 -1.59 25.65 6.61
C SER A 175 -2.45 26.01 5.39
N LEU A 176 -2.99 27.24 5.34
CA LEU A 176 -3.76 27.75 4.21
C LEU A 176 -2.94 27.76 2.92
N LEU A 177 -1.68 28.22 3.00
CA LEU A 177 -0.76 28.20 1.87
C LEU A 177 -0.48 26.77 1.39
N GLY A 178 -0.29 25.81 2.28
CA GLY A 178 -0.10 24.41 1.94
C GLY A 178 -1.32 23.83 1.20
N PHE A 179 -2.53 24.09 1.68
CA PHE A 179 -3.76 23.67 1.00
C PHE A 179 -3.92 24.36 -0.37
N ALA A 180 -3.67 25.67 -0.46
CA ALA A 180 -3.77 26.41 -1.71
C ALA A 180 -2.76 25.92 -2.75
N LEU A 181 -1.52 25.62 -2.34
CA LEU A 181 -0.51 25.02 -3.21
C LEU A 181 -0.89 23.62 -3.67
N ALA A 182 -1.41 22.77 -2.78
CA ALA A 182 -1.88 21.43 -3.15
C ALA A 182 -3.01 21.49 -4.18
N LEU A 183 -3.99 22.39 -3.99
CA LEU A 183 -5.05 22.64 -4.98
C LEU A 183 -4.50 23.26 -6.27
N GLY A 184 -3.51 24.14 -6.20
CA GLY A 184 -2.83 24.71 -7.36
C GLY A 184 -2.12 23.64 -8.20
N ILE A 185 -1.48 22.66 -7.56
CA ILE A 185 -0.86 21.51 -8.24
C ILE A 185 -1.90 20.64 -8.94
N LEU A 186 -3.11 20.54 -8.40
CA LEU A 186 -4.21 19.78 -8.99
C LEU A 186 -4.99 20.58 -10.06
N SER A 187 -4.83 21.90 -10.12
CA SER A 187 -5.59 22.77 -11.03
C SER A 187 -5.42 22.45 -12.53
N PRO A 188 -4.26 22.00 -13.02
CA PRO A 188 -4.09 21.65 -14.43
C PRO A 188 -5.03 20.51 -14.88
N TRP A 189 -5.47 19.65 -13.95
CA TRP A 189 -6.39 18.55 -14.26
C TRP A 189 -7.75 19.02 -14.80
N TYR A 190 -8.16 20.24 -14.43
CA TYR A 190 -9.44 20.83 -14.82
C TYR A 190 -9.32 21.89 -15.92
N LEU A 191 -8.09 22.39 -16.18
CA LEU A 191 -7.87 23.50 -17.10
C LEU A 191 -7.39 23.06 -18.48
N VAL A 192 -6.94 21.82 -18.60
CA VAL A 192 -6.30 21.35 -19.83
C VAL A 192 -7.03 20.11 -20.34
N ASP A 193 -7.75 20.29 -21.45
CA ASP A 193 -8.42 19.22 -22.18
C ASP A 193 -7.50 18.67 -23.29
N TYR A 194 -7.41 17.34 -23.35
CA TYR A 194 -6.84 16.62 -24.49
C TYR A 194 -5.34 16.85 -24.77
N ILE A 195 -4.50 16.45 -23.83
CA ILE A 195 -3.05 16.40 -24.04
C ILE A 195 -2.60 14.94 -24.23
N ASP A 196 -1.54 14.74 -25.01
CA ASP A 196 -0.86 13.46 -25.11
C ASP A 196 -0.51 12.91 -23.71
N PRO A 197 -0.84 11.63 -23.42
CA PRO A 197 -0.67 11.05 -22.08
C PRO A 197 0.79 11.00 -21.60
N LEU A 198 1.76 10.81 -22.51
CA LEU A 198 3.16 10.65 -22.16
C LEU A 198 3.80 11.90 -21.52
N PRO A 199 3.68 13.10 -22.09
CA PRO A 199 4.22 14.31 -21.48
C PRO A 199 3.58 14.63 -20.13
N VAL A 200 2.28 14.38 -19.96
CA VAL A 200 1.58 14.61 -18.71
C VAL A 200 2.10 13.65 -17.63
N LEU A 201 2.21 12.34 -17.97
CA LEU A 201 2.68 11.33 -17.04
C LEU A 201 4.08 11.65 -16.50
N PHE A 202 5.04 11.81 -17.40
CA PHE A 202 6.44 12.01 -17.01
C PHE A 202 6.71 13.42 -16.49
N GLY A 203 6.10 14.44 -17.07
CA GLY A 203 6.27 15.83 -16.63
C GLY A 203 5.69 16.06 -15.24
N TYR A 204 4.47 15.54 -14.99
CA TYR A 204 3.84 15.68 -13.69
C TYR A 204 4.55 14.84 -12.62
N PHE A 205 5.00 13.62 -12.98
CA PHE A 205 5.82 12.80 -12.09
C PHE A 205 7.12 13.50 -11.68
N ALA A 206 7.87 14.04 -12.65
CA ALA A 206 9.10 14.77 -12.39
C ALA A 206 8.85 16.00 -11.50
N LEU A 207 7.81 16.77 -11.79
CA LEU A 207 7.42 17.94 -11.00
C LEU A 207 7.13 17.56 -9.54
N LEU A 208 6.36 16.50 -9.29
CA LEU A 208 6.04 16.03 -7.94
C LEU A 208 7.28 15.53 -7.20
N CYS A 209 8.19 14.83 -7.89
CA CYS A 209 9.46 14.40 -7.30
C CYS A 209 10.34 15.58 -6.90
N VAL A 210 10.40 16.65 -7.72
CA VAL A 210 11.14 17.87 -7.41
C VAL A 210 10.58 18.58 -6.18
N ILE A 211 9.26 18.57 -5.99
CA ILE A 211 8.59 19.13 -4.80
C ILE A 211 8.87 18.30 -3.53
N GLY A 212 9.40 17.07 -3.67
CA GLY A 212 9.69 16.17 -2.55
C GLY A 212 8.53 15.26 -2.16
N VAL A 213 7.57 15.05 -3.08
CA VAL A 213 6.50 14.06 -2.88
C VAL A 213 7.10 12.66 -2.96
N PRO A 214 6.72 11.71 -2.06
CA PRO A 214 7.20 10.34 -2.13
C PRO A 214 6.92 9.70 -3.50
N ILE A 215 7.89 8.91 -4.01
CA ILE A 215 7.86 8.35 -5.37
C ILE A 215 6.55 7.61 -5.67
N ALA A 216 6.09 6.78 -4.74
CA ALA A 216 4.86 6.01 -4.93
C ALA A 216 3.61 6.90 -5.09
N ILE A 217 3.55 8.00 -4.32
CA ILE A 217 2.46 8.97 -4.40
C ILE A 217 2.56 9.78 -5.69
N SER A 218 3.79 10.18 -6.07
CA SER A 218 4.05 10.89 -7.32
C SER A 218 3.62 10.07 -8.54
N LEU A 219 3.91 8.76 -8.56
CA LEU A 219 3.45 7.85 -9.61
C LEU A 219 1.92 7.74 -9.63
N GLY A 220 1.30 7.56 -8.47
CA GLY A 220 -0.16 7.47 -8.37
C GLY A 220 -0.87 8.75 -8.84
N LEU A 221 -0.38 9.92 -8.41
CA LEU A 221 -0.95 11.22 -8.81
C LEU A 221 -0.70 11.54 -10.28
N SER A 222 0.48 11.23 -10.82
CA SER A 222 0.77 11.44 -12.24
C SER A 222 -0.09 10.54 -13.13
N THR A 223 -0.32 9.29 -12.72
CA THR A 223 -1.25 8.39 -13.40
C THR A 223 -2.68 8.92 -13.36
N LEU A 224 -3.13 9.39 -12.19
CA LEU A 224 -4.46 9.98 -12.05
C LEU A 224 -4.60 11.24 -12.91
N ALA A 225 -3.62 12.13 -12.90
CA ALA A 225 -3.58 13.31 -13.77
C ALA A 225 -3.67 12.93 -15.25
N THR A 226 -2.89 11.94 -15.67
CA THR A 226 -2.88 11.46 -17.06
C THR A 226 -4.24 10.91 -17.47
N ILE A 227 -4.89 10.11 -16.64
CA ILE A 227 -6.22 9.55 -16.94
C ILE A 227 -7.26 10.67 -17.10
N ILE A 228 -7.22 11.67 -16.22
CA ILE A 228 -8.17 12.80 -16.26
C ILE A 228 -7.91 13.69 -17.49
N CYS A 229 -6.66 14.05 -17.78
CA CYS A 229 -6.32 14.94 -18.90
C CYS A 229 -6.43 14.28 -20.26
N SER A 230 -6.11 12.99 -20.39
CA SER A 230 -6.15 12.27 -21.66
C SER A 230 -7.51 11.67 -22.00
N GLN A 231 -8.36 11.47 -20.98
CA GLN A 231 -9.69 10.82 -21.09
C GLN A 231 -9.66 9.46 -21.83
N THR A 232 -8.51 8.81 -21.85
CA THR A 232 -8.31 7.54 -22.57
C THR A 232 -8.86 6.34 -21.81
N LEU A 233 -8.87 6.42 -20.48
CA LEU A 233 -9.31 5.35 -19.59
C LEU A 233 -10.27 5.89 -18.52
N PRO A 234 -11.23 5.10 -18.08
CA PRO A 234 -12.07 5.47 -16.95
C PRO A 234 -11.25 5.48 -15.64
N ILE A 235 -11.53 6.42 -14.75
CA ILE A 235 -10.77 6.57 -13.48
C ILE A 235 -10.93 5.32 -12.59
N GLU A 236 -12.05 4.62 -12.69
CA GLU A 236 -12.33 3.36 -11.99
C GLU A 236 -11.27 2.29 -12.27
N TYR A 237 -10.67 2.33 -13.46
CA TYR A 237 -9.59 1.42 -13.85
C TYR A 237 -8.40 1.49 -12.89
N MET A 238 -8.13 2.67 -12.33
CA MET A 238 -7.06 2.85 -11.35
C MET A 238 -7.28 1.98 -10.10
N ALA A 239 -8.50 1.95 -9.56
CA ALA A 239 -8.83 1.10 -8.41
C ALA A 239 -8.71 -0.39 -8.75
N GLN A 240 -9.13 -0.80 -9.96
CA GLN A 240 -8.98 -2.17 -10.43
C GLN A 240 -7.50 -2.57 -10.53
N VAL A 241 -6.66 -1.71 -11.11
CA VAL A 241 -5.21 -1.95 -11.25
C VAL A 241 -4.52 -2.03 -9.88
N CYS A 242 -4.93 -1.22 -8.91
CA CYS A 242 -4.41 -1.33 -7.54
C CYS A 242 -4.59 -2.75 -6.98
N PHE A 243 -5.73 -3.40 -7.22
CA PHE A 243 -5.96 -4.78 -6.79
C PHE A 243 -5.15 -5.78 -7.63
N THR A 244 -5.31 -5.74 -8.94
CA THR A 244 -4.74 -6.75 -9.86
C THR A 244 -3.21 -6.72 -9.89
N SER A 245 -2.58 -5.58 -9.63
CA SER A 245 -1.12 -5.47 -9.56
C SER A 245 -0.52 -6.26 -8.39
N ILE A 246 -1.22 -6.33 -7.25
CA ILE A 246 -0.77 -7.09 -6.07
C ILE A 246 -1.20 -8.55 -6.17
N ASP A 247 -2.25 -8.87 -6.91
CA ASP A 247 -2.73 -10.24 -7.16
C ASP A 247 -1.76 -10.99 -8.09
N SER A 248 -0.53 -11.15 -7.65
CA SER A 248 0.57 -11.71 -8.42
C SER A 248 1.46 -12.58 -7.53
N PHE A 249 1.72 -13.82 -7.97
CA PHE A 249 2.60 -14.74 -7.27
C PHE A 249 4.03 -14.19 -7.07
N PRO A 250 4.67 -13.58 -8.09
CA PRO A 250 6.00 -12.99 -7.91
C PRO A 250 6.06 -11.91 -6.84
N ILE A 251 5.05 -11.06 -6.72
CA ILE A 251 5.00 -10.01 -5.71
C ILE A 251 4.81 -10.60 -4.31
N MET A 252 3.95 -11.62 -4.17
CA MET A 252 3.79 -12.35 -2.92
C MET A 252 5.09 -13.03 -2.47
N ALA A 253 5.99 -13.44 -3.38
CA ALA A 253 7.24 -14.07 -3.05
C ALA A 253 8.27 -13.11 -2.39
N ILE A 254 8.17 -11.80 -2.64
CA ILE A 254 9.13 -10.79 -2.13
C ILE A 254 9.29 -10.82 -0.60
N PRO A 255 8.24 -10.79 0.22
CA PRO A 255 8.37 -10.87 1.68
C PRO A 255 9.05 -12.15 2.15
N PHE A 256 8.84 -13.27 1.46
CA PHE A 256 9.48 -14.55 1.80
C PHE A 256 10.96 -14.54 1.50
N PHE A 257 11.40 -13.96 0.38
CA PHE A 257 12.82 -13.78 0.10
C PHE A 257 13.50 -12.87 1.13
N ILE A 258 12.85 -11.78 1.54
CA ILE A 258 13.34 -10.89 2.59
C ILE A 258 13.46 -11.66 3.92
N ALA A 259 12.43 -12.40 4.30
CA ALA A 259 12.43 -13.22 5.52
C ALA A 259 13.54 -14.29 5.47
N ALA A 260 13.69 -14.98 4.36
CA ALA A 260 14.76 -15.95 4.16
C ALA A 260 16.15 -15.32 4.33
N GLY A 261 16.37 -14.13 3.75
CA GLY A 261 17.62 -13.38 3.92
C GLY A 261 17.90 -13.01 5.37
N VAL A 262 16.87 -12.56 6.12
CA VAL A 262 16.98 -12.26 7.55
C VAL A 262 17.31 -13.52 8.36
N PHE A 263 16.64 -14.66 8.09
CA PHE A 263 16.92 -15.92 8.79
C PHE A 263 18.33 -16.46 8.47
N MET A 264 18.76 -16.38 7.22
CA MET A 264 20.13 -16.77 6.82
C MET A 264 21.17 -15.90 7.53
N GLY A 265 20.96 -14.59 7.61
CA GLY A 265 21.84 -13.67 8.34
C GLY A 265 21.90 -13.99 9.82
N ALA A 266 20.73 -14.09 10.48
CA ALA A 266 20.62 -14.40 11.91
C ALA A 266 21.14 -15.81 12.25
N GLY A 267 20.98 -16.78 11.35
CA GLY A 267 21.49 -18.17 11.50
C GLY A 267 22.98 -18.33 11.23
N GLY A 268 23.70 -17.26 10.89
CA GLY A 268 25.14 -17.28 10.61
C GLY A 268 25.52 -17.97 9.30
N LEU A 269 24.52 -18.31 8.46
CA LEU A 269 24.78 -19.02 7.18
C LEU A 269 25.57 -18.12 6.21
N SER A 270 25.26 -16.83 6.19
CA SER A 270 25.97 -15.85 5.35
C SER A 270 27.47 -15.78 5.70
N HIS A 271 27.82 -15.80 6.99
CA HIS A 271 29.21 -15.80 7.43
C HIS A 271 29.92 -17.09 7.02
N ARG A 272 29.28 -18.26 7.15
CA ARG A 272 29.87 -19.56 6.76
C ARG A 272 30.10 -19.66 5.25
N LEU A 273 29.18 -19.12 4.44
CA LEU A 273 29.32 -19.07 2.97
C LEU A 273 30.47 -18.15 2.55
N LEU A 274 30.62 -16.99 3.22
CA LEU A 274 31.76 -16.10 2.96
C LEU A 274 33.08 -16.73 3.34
N SER A 275 33.15 -17.38 4.54
CA SER A 275 34.39 -18.11 4.94
C SER A 275 34.75 -19.23 3.96
N LEU A 276 33.75 -19.95 3.42
CA LEU A 276 33.99 -20.97 2.40
C LEU A 276 34.53 -20.35 1.11
N ALA A 277 33.98 -19.20 0.70
CA ALA A 277 34.46 -18.49 -0.48
C ALA A 277 35.91 -17.99 -0.31
N ASP A 278 36.24 -17.48 0.89
CA ASP A 278 37.59 -17.02 1.24
C ASP A 278 38.63 -18.18 1.27
N GLU A 279 38.21 -19.43 1.55
CA GLU A 279 39.07 -20.59 1.52
C GLU A 279 39.31 -21.17 0.11
N ILE A 280 38.41 -20.83 -0.85
CA ILE A 280 38.48 -21.31 -2.23
C ILE A 280 39.32 -20.36 -3.12
N VAL A 281 39.39 -19.08 -2.74
CA VAL A 281 40.15 -18.03 -3.44
C VAL A 281 41.55 -17.90 -2.86
#